data_0ca9d09954f9da7cab46846e7036a119
#
_entry.id   0ca9d09954f9da7cab46846e7036a119
#
_cell.length_a   1.000
_cell.length_b   1.000
_cell.length_c   1.000
_cell.angle_alpha   90.00
_cell.angle_beta   90.00
_cell.angle_gamma   90.00
#
_symmetry.space_group_name_H-M   'P 1'
#
loop_
_entity.id
_entity.type
_entity.pdbx_description
1 polymer ?
#
loop_
_entity_poly.entity_id
_entity_poly.type
_entity_poly.pdbx_seq_one_letter_code
_entity_poly.pdbx_strand_id
1 'polypeptide(L)'
;MPELSNNDYFIWGVDDSPYGPVELPTLVNWIKDERVLSDTWVFTRRDSRWQRAADITELKMFFGQKIARSGSSPVITPGSLRRIKILADLNDAQLCHLSDFLELQAVTQWTTVVRLGDPGDAMFLVLAGELRARVTAGDQETILATFGPGDFFGDIALFDHGPRSADVVANVDSTLLRLSAVSFERLAKEAPSLATPFLQATSRTLASRIRADNKRLGLMSQQFSASGK
;
A
#
# COMPACT_ATOMS: atom_id res chain seq x y z
N MET A 1 33.13 19.82 5.13
CA MET A 1 31.70 19.58 5.13
C MET A 1 31.18 20.23 3.87
N PRO A 2 30.40 19.55 3.00
CA PRO A 2 29.80 20.22 1.86
C PRO A 2 28.87 21.33 2.37
N GLU A 3 28.98 22.52 1.81
CA GLU A 3 28.07 23.64 2.11
C GLU A 3 26.66 23.22 1.68
N LEU A 4 25.76 23.06 2.65
CA LEU A 4 24.37 22.71 2.44
C LEU A 4 23.67 23.91 1.78
N SER A 5 23.20 23.72 0.56
CA SER A 5 22.48 24.74 -0.22
C SER A 5 21.13 25.07 0.41
N ASN A 6 20.67 26.32 0.22
CA ASN A 6 19.33 26.75 0.68
C ASN A 6 18.18 26.04 -0.08
N ASN A 7 18.51 25.25 -1.11
CA ASN A 7 17.59 24.49 -1.96
C ASN A 7 17.60 22.98 -1.69
N ASP A 8 18.06 22.58 -0.49
CA ASP A 8 18.07 21.16 -0.11
C ASP A 8 16.69 20.72 0.39
N TYR A 9 16.29 19.53 -0.07
CA TYR A 9 15.05 18.87 0.31
C TYR A 9 15.33 17.62 1.11
N PHE A 10 14.46 17.31 2.07
CA PHE A 10 14.44 16.04 2.77
C PHE A 10 13.07 15.39 2.56
N ILE A 11 13.04 14.08 2.39
CA ILE A 11 11.83 13.33 2.09
C ILE A 11 11.57 12.38 3.25
N TRP A 12 10.34 12.32 3.72
CA TRP A 12 9.94 11.35 4.72
C TRP A 12 9.63 10.02 4.04
N GLY A 13 10.46 9.00 4.32
CA GLY A 13 10.30 7.67 3.74
C GLY A 13 9.16 6.88 4.37
N VAL A 14 8.77 5.81 3.71
CA VAL A 14 7.75 4.84 4.18
C VAL A 14 8.21 4.03 5.39
N ASP A 15 9.51 4.06 5.69
CA ASP A 15 10.18 3.43 6.84
C ASP A 15 10.32 4.39 8.04
N ASP A 16 9.56 5.49 8.05
CA ASP A 16 9.57 6.53 9.07
C ASP A 16 10.93 7.20 9.25
N SER A 17 11.76 7.23 8.19
CA SER A 17 13.09 7.86 8.21
C SER A 17 13.19 9.01 7.21
N PRO A 18 13.87 10.13 7.55
CA PRO A 18 14.10 11.22 6.61
C PRO A 18 15.28 10.89 5.69
N TYR A 19 15.06 11.02 4.37
CA TYR A 19 16.08 10.87 3.32
C TYR A 19 16.47 12.23 2.78
N GLY A 20 17.75 12.50 2.72
CA GLY A 20 18.31 13.76 2.22
C GLY A 20 19.64 14.15 2.90
N PRO A 21 20.19 15.30 2.57
CA PRO A 21 19.66 16.31 1.65
C PRO A 21 19.74 15.88 0.19
N VAL A 22 18.71 16.23 -0.60
CA VAL A 22 18.68 16.03 -2.06
C VAL A 22 18.37 17.34 -2.78
N GLU A 23 18.95 17.51 -3.95
CA GLU A 23 18.71 18.66 -4.79
C GLU A 23 17.41 18.50 -5.61
N LEU A 24 16.84 19.63 -6.07
CA LEU A 24 15.61 19.65 -6.87
C LEU A 24 15.64 18.71 -8.10
N PRO A 25 16.71 18.62 -8.91
CA PRO A 25 16.75 17.69 -10.04
C PRO A 25 16.59 16.22 -9.64
N THR A 26 17.24 15.83 -8.53
CA THR A 26 17.14 14.47 -7.99
C THR A 26 15.72 14.21 -7.47
N LEU A 27 15.13 15.16 -6.77
CA LEU A 27 13.76 15.07 -6.28
C LEU A 27 12.75 14.97 -7.44
N VAL A 28 12.93 15.75 -8.51
CA VAL A 28 12.10 15.68 -9.72
C VAL A 28 12.21 14.31 -10.40
N ASN A 29 13.40 13.72 -10.47
CA ASN A 29 13.55 12.36 -10.98
C ASN A 29 12.81 11.35 -10.11
N TRP A 30 12.87 11.49 -8.78
CA TRP A 30 12.14 10.62 -7.86
C TRP A 30 10.62 10.78 -7.96
N ILE A 31 10.13 11.98 -8.33
CA ILE A 31 8.71 12.19 -8.66
C ILE A 31 8.33 11.48 -9.96
N LYS A 32 9.19 11.57 -10.99
CA LYS A 32 8.96 10.88 -12.28
C LYS A 32 8.99 9.36 -12.12
N ASP A 33 9.87 8.85 -11.26
CA ASP A 33 10.02 7.43 -10.94
C ASP A 33 8.97 6.95 -9.93
N GLU A 34 8.00 7.79 -9.57
CA GLU A 34 6.94 7.52 -8.60
C GLU A 34 7.43 7.13 -7.18
N ARG A 35 8.68 7.45 -6.87
CA ARG A 35 9.26 7.28 -5.53
C ARG A 35 8.82 8.37 -4.56
N VAL A 36 8.47 9.54 -5.06
CA VAL A 36 7.90 10.69 -4.34
C VAL A 36 6.56 11.04 -4.96
N LEU A 37 5.51 11.00 -4.18
CA LEU A 37 4.15 11.26 -4.60
C LEU A 37 3.64 12.62 -4.15
N SER A 38 2.44 12.97 -4.61
CA SER A 38 1.76 14.21 -4.24
C SER A 38 1.55 14.35 -2.73
N ASP A 39 1.31 13.24 -2.03
CA ASP A 39 1.07 13.16 -0.59
C ASP A 39 2.32 12.86 0.25
N THR A 40 3.48 12.64 -0.37
CA THR A 40 4.74 12.42 0.33
C THR A 40 5.15 13.67 1.11
N TRP A 41 5.55 13.52 2.37
CA TRP A 41 6.06 14.62 3.17
C TRP A 41 7.48 15.01 2.72
N VAL A 42 7.65 16.27 2.39
CA VAL A 42 8.92 16.86 1.98
C VAL A 42 9.21 18.07 2.86
N PHE A 43 10.39 18.10 3.45
CA PHE A 43 10.90 19.26 4.15
C PHE A 43 11.68 20.12 3.19
N THR A 44 11.33 21.40 3.11
CA THR A 44 12.08 22.40 2.36
C THR A 44 12.87 23.26 3.33
N ARG A 45 14.15 23.36 3.11
CA ARG A 45 15.01 24.17 3.97
C ARG A 45 14.66 25.66 3.90
N ARG A 46 14.22 26.12 2.73
CA ARG A 46 13.78 27.49 2.51
C ARG A 46 12.62 27.90 3.41
N ASP A 47 11.62 27.01 3.54
CA ASP A 47 10.42 27.28 4.34
C ASP A 47 10.52 26.73 5.76
N SER A 48 11.59 25.97 6.07
CA SER A 48 11.87 25.33 7.36
C SER A 48 10.68 24.53 7.90
N ARG A 49 9.93 23.86 7.03
CA ARG A 49 8.75 23.07 7.40
C ARG A 49 8.54 21.86 6.51
N TRP A 50 7.87 20.86 7.07
CA TRP A 50 7.36 19.72 6.33
C TRP A 50 6.06 20.10 5.62
N GLN A 51 5.94 19.75 4.33
CA GLN A 51 4.77 19.99 3.49
C GLN A 51 4.52 18.76 2.62
N ARG A 52 3.31 18.61 2.09
CA ARG A 52 3.08 17.61 1.05
C ARG A 52 3.81 18.04 -0.23
N ALA A 53 4.36 17.07 -0.95
CA ALA A 53 5.09 17.37 -2.20
C ALA A 53 4.25 18.17 -3.20
N ALA A 54 2.94 17.89 -3.29
CA ALA A 54 2.00 18.63 -4.13
C ALA A 54 1.75 20.09 -3.69
N ASP A 55 2.05 20.45 -2.43
CA ASP A 55 1.84 21.81 -1.91
C ASP A 55 3.04 22.72 -2.17
N ILE A 56 4.20 22.13 -2.49
CA ILE A 56 5.44 22.84 -2.80
C ILE A 56 5.35 23.42 -4.22
N THR A 57 5.48 24.75 -4.34
CA THR A 57 5.24 25.49 -5.59
C THR A 57 6.07 24.96 -6.75
N GLU A 58 7.35 24.66 -6.51
CA GLU A 58 8.30 24.15 -7.51
C GLU A 58 7.97 22.73 -7.98
N LEU A 59 7.25 21.98 -7.17
CA LEU A 59 6.89 20.58 -7.46
C LEU A 59 5.48 20.42 -8.05
N LYS A 60 4.58 21.40 -7.86
CA LYS A 60 3.19 21.36 -8.34
C LYS A 60 3.06 21.00 -9.80
N MET A 61 3.92 21.57 -10.65
CA MET A 61 3.88 21.33 -12.10
C MET A 61 4.14 19.86 -12.48
N PHE A 62 4.87 19.11 -11.66
CA PHE A 62 5.17 17.71 -11.93
C PHE A 62 4.03 16.77 -11.51
N PHE A 63 3.16 17.21 -10.60
CA PHE A 63 1.95 16.50 -10.19
C PHE A 63 0.73 16.90 -11.04
N GLY A 64 0.64 18.16 -11.50
CA GLY A 64 -0.48 18.67 -12.30
C GLY A 64 -0.57 18.10 -13.72
N GLN A 65 0.53 17.61 -14.28
CA GLN A 65 0.50 16.98 -15.61
C GLN A 65 -0.16 15.58 -15.61
N LYS A 66 -0.29 14.91 -14.46
CA LYS A 66 -0.98 13.63 -14.36
C LYS A 66 -2.51 13.74 -14.32
N ILE A 67 -3.05 14.87 -13.88
CA ILE A 67 -4.50 15.11 -13.84
C ILE A 67 -5.08 15.39 -15.26
N ALA A 68 -4.27 15.86 -16.20
CA ALA A 68 -4.70 16.21 -17.56
C ALA A 68 -4.58 15.10 -18.61
N ARG A 69 -4.04 13.92 -18.27
CA ARG A 69 -4.03 12.73 -19.15
C ARG A 69 -5.13 11.75 -18.74
N SER A 70 -6.35 12.25 -18.72
CA SER A 70 -7.55 11.42 -18.73
C SER A 70 -7.64 10.71 -20.09
N GLY A 71 -7.18 9.44 -20.13
CA GLY A 71 -7.26 8.63 -21.36
C GLY A 71 -6.29 7.45 -21.44
N SER A 72 -5.21 7.40 -20.65
CA SER A 72 -4.38 6.21 -20.55
C SER A 72 -4.64 5.55 -19.20
N SER A 73 -4.99 4.28 -19.20
CA SER A 73 -5.05 3.44 -17.99
C SER A 73 -3.75 3.66 -17.21
N PRO A 74 -3.81 3.83 -15.87
CA PRO A 74 -2.61 3.97 -15.06
C PRO A 74 -1.72 2.73 -15.30
N VAL A 75 -0.48 2.98 -15.73
CA VAL A 75 0.48 1.92 -16.03
C VAL A 75 1.11 1.48 -14.72
N ILE A 76 1.14 0.16 -14.48
CA ILE A 76 1.88 -0.42 -13.35
C ILE A 76 3.37 -0.25 -13.64
N THR A 77 4.09 0.49 -12.79
CA THR A 77 5.53 0.72 -12.92
C THR A 77 6.27 0.03 -11.76
N PRO A 78 7.55 -0.38 -11.94
CA PRO A 78 8.35 -0.88 -10.82
C PRO A 78 8.40 0.07 -9.63
N GLY A 79 8.43 1.39 -9.88
CA GLY A 79 8.41 2.41 -8.84
C GLY A 79 7.13 2.39 -7.99
N SER A 80 5.95 2.19 -8.62
CA SER A 80 4.70 2.06 -7.90
C SER A 80 4.64 0.77 -7.08
N LEU A 81 5.21 -0.34 -7.59
CA LEU A 81 5.26 -1.62 -6.91
C LEU A 81 6.20 -1.63 -5.69
N ARG A 82 7.31 -0.90 -5.72
CA ARG A 82 8.25 -0.79 -4.59
C ARG A 82 7.62 -0.25 -3.32
N ARG A 83 6.50 0.44 -3.42
CA ARG A 83 5.75 0.98 -2.27
C ARG A 83 5.00 -0.11 -1.50
N ILE A 84 4.78 -1.25 -2.13
CA ILE A 84 4.12 -2.38 -1.50
C ILE A 84 5.14 -3.11 -0.61
N LYS A 85 4.90 -3.11 0.69
CA LYS A 85 5.84 -3.62 1.71
C LYS A 85 6.32 -5.05 1.43
N ILE A 86 5.43 -5.92 0.95
CA ILE A 86 5.78 -7.32 0.63
C ILE A 86 6.58 -7.48 -0.67
N LEU A 87 6.74 -6.42 -1.45
CA LEU A 87 7.51 -6.42 -2.70
C LEU A 87 8.87 -5.72 -2.56
N ALA A 88 9.21 -5.20 -1.37
CA ALA A 88 10.39 -4.39 -1.13
C ALA A 88 11.72 -5.12 -1.45
N ASP A 89 11.76 -6.45 -1.25
CA ASP A 89 12.94 -7.29 -1.50
C ASP A 89 13.13 -7.66 -2.98
N LEU A 90 12.17 -7.30 -3.87
CA LEU A 90 12.24 -7.61 -5.30
C LEU A 90 13.04 -6.56 -6.07
N ASN A 91 13.88 -6.99 -7.01
CA ASN A 91 14.57 -6.09 -7.92
C ASN A 91 13.64 -5.59 -9.06
N ASP A 92 14.12 -4.59 -9.85
CA ASP A 92 13.29 -3.97 -10.89
C ASP A 92 12.84 -4.96 -11.98
N ALA A 93 13.69 -5.91 -12.38
CA ALA A 93 13.34 -6.94 -13.35
C ALA A 93 12.23 -7.86 -12.81
N GLN A 94 12.31 -8.21 -11.53
CA GLN A 94 11.29 -9.01 -10.85
C GLN A 94 9.97 -8.24 -10.70
N LEU A 95 10.02 -6.94 -10.35
CA LEU A 95 8.84 -6.10 -10.27
C LEU A 95 8.17 -5.90 -11.63
N CYS A 96 8.97 -5.71 -12.69
CA CYS A 96 8.46 -5.63 -14.05
C CYS A 96 7.74 -6.93 -14.45
N HIS A 97 8.35 -8.09 -14.19
CA HIS A 97 7.74 -9.39 -14.48
C HIS A 97 6.48 -9.65 -13.63
N LEU A 98 6.48 -9.24 -12.35
CA LEU A 98 5.30 -9.36 -11.49
C LEU A 98 4.11 -8.56 -12.04
N SER A 99 4.35 -7.41 -12.69
CA SER A 99 3.28 -6.59 -13.25
C SER A 99 2.41 -7.32 -14.27
N ASP A 100 2.94 -8.35 -14.96
CA ASP A 100 2.21 -9.17 -15.94
C ASP A 100 1.12 -10.05 -15.30
N PHE A 101 1.17 -10.22 -14.00
CA PHE A 101 0.23 -11.02 -13.20
C PHE A 101 -0.77 -10.18 -12.42
N LEU A 102 -0.63 -8.85 -12.46
CA LEU A 102 -1.41 -7.91 -11.69
C LEU A 102 -2.39 -7.14 -12.57
N GLU A 103 -3.60 -6.96 -12.06
CA GLU A 103 -4.65 -6.16 -12.69
C GLU A 103 -4.84 -4.85 -11.89
N LEU A 104 -4.79 -3.71 -12.59
CA LEU A 104 -5.07 -2.44 -11.96
C LEU A 104 -6.57 -2.22 -11.83
N GLN A 105 -7.02 -1.83 -10.65
CA GLN A 105 -8.42 -1.57 -10.35
C GLN A 105 -8.58 -0.22 -9.65
N ALA A 106 -9.33 0.69 -10.26
CA ALA A 106 -9.79 1.91 -9.63
C ALA A 106 -11.08 1.63 -8.85
N VAL A 107 -11.14 2.16 -7.63
CA VAL A 107 -12.26 1.96 -6.71
C VAL A 107 -12.68 3.32 -6.17
N THR A 108 -13.97 3.66 -6.34
CA THR A 108 -14.51 4.91 -5.81
C THR A 108 -14.82 4.79 -4.31
N GLN A 109 -14.84 5.92 -3.64
CA GLN A 109 -15.21 6.00 -2.22
C GLN A 109 -16.53 5.25 -1.93
N TRP A 110 -16.59 4.59 -0.79
CA TRP A 110 -17.72 3.77 -0.29
C TRP A 110 -18.03 2.50 -1.09
N THR A 111 -17.23 2.18 -2.11
CA THR A 111 -17.36 0.91 -2.81
C THR A 111 -16.92 -0.24 -1.90
N THR A 112 -17.74 -1.28 -1.81
CA THR A 112 -17.37 -2.56 -1.19
C THR A 112 -16.58 -3.39 -2.20
N VAL A 113 -15.28 -3.58 -1.95
CA VAL A 113 -14.36 -4.33 -2.84
C VAL A 113 -14.54 -5.83 -2.67
N VAL A 114 -14.68 -6.30 -1.44
CA VAL A 114 -14.99 -7.69 -1.10
C VAL A 114 -16.06 -7.71 -0.01
N ARG A 115 -16.88 -8.74 0.00
CA ARG A 115 -17.95 -8.94 0.99
C ARG A 115 -17.71 -10.15 1.84
N LEU A 116 -18.02 -10.04 3.11
CA LEU A 116 -18.01 -11.15 4.08
C LEU A 116 -18.80 -12.35 3.52
N GLY A 117 -18.18 -13.52 3.52
CA GLY A 117 -18.81 -14.77 3.09
C GLY A 117 -18.73 -15.05 1.60
N ASP A 118 -18.43 -14.05 0.74
CA ASP A 118 -18.24 -14.30 -0.69
C ASP A 118 -17.03 -15.22 -0.94
N PRO A 119 -17.02 -16.00 -2.02
CA PRO A 119 -15.85 -16.77 -2.42
C PRO A 119 -14.64 -15.87 -2.63
N GLY A 120 -13.50 -16.26 -2.09
CA GLY A 120 -12.26 -15.51 -2.24
C GLY A 120 -11.41 -16.04 -3.39
N ASP A 121 -11.20 -15.22 -4.41
CA ASP A 121 -10.48 -15.57 -5.63
C ASP A 121 -9.27 -14.68 -5.94
N ALA A 122 -8.97 -13.73 -5.08
CA ALA A 122 -7.89 -12.76 -5.28
C ALA A 122 -7.43 -12.11 -3.98
N MET A 123 -6.21 -11.60 -3.98
CA MET A 123 -5.73 -10.59 -3.03
C MET A 123 -5.58 -9.24 -3.72
N PHE A 124 -5.53 -8.19 -2.92
CA PHE A 124 -5.44 -6.80 -3.37
C PHE A 124 -4.30 -6.08 -2.66
N LEU A 125 -3.47 -5.37 -3.44
CA LEU A 125 -2.39 -4.53 -2.95
C LEU A 125 -2.83 -3.07 -3.10
N VAL A 126 -2.69 -2.27 -2.06
CA VAL A 126 -3.13 -0.87 -2.07
C VAL A 126 -2.01 0.02 -2.61
N LEU A 127 -2.20 0.62 -3.79
CA LEU A 127 -1.28 1.60 -4.37
C LEU A 127 -1.55 3.00 -3.85
N ALA A 128 -2.83 3.38 -3.75
CA ALA A 128 -3.26 4.69 -3.28
C ALA A 128 -4.65 4.59 -2.65
N GLY A 129 -4.96 5.55 -1.79
CA GLY A 129 -6.24 5.60 -1.09
C GLY A 129 -6.18 4.93 0.28
N GLU A 130 -7.35 4.65 0.84
CA GLU A 130 -7.52 4.01 2.14
C GLU A 130 -8.78 3.15 2.12
N LEU A 131 -8.67 1.94 2.68
CA LEU A 131 -9.80 1.02 2.82
C LEU A 131 -9.88 0.53 4.27
N ARG A 132 -11.07 0.09 4.69
CA ARG A 132 -11.26 -0.56 5.98
C ARG A 132 -11.88 -1.94 5.84
N ALA A 133 -11.36 -2.90 6.60
CA ALA A 133 -12.03 -4.17 6.85
C ALA A 133 -13.02 -4.00 7.99
N ARG A 134 -14.24 -4.49 7.80
CA ARG A 134 -15.29 -4.41 8.80
C ARG A 134 -16.14 -5.69 8.87
N VAL A 135 -16.77 -5.89 10.00
CA VAL A 135 -17.89 -6.82 10.17
C VAL A 135 -19.06 -6.05 10.73
N THR A 136 -20.26 -6.42 10.31
CA THR A 136 -21.51 -5.79 10.78
C THR A 136 -22.32 -6.85 11.53
N ALA A 137 -22.72 -6.53 12.76
CA ALA A 137 -23.59 -7.37 13.57
C ALA A 137 -24.83 -6.53 13.98
N GLY A 138 -25.98 -6.80 13.35
CA GLY A 138 -27.13 -5.90 13.44
C GLY A 138 -26.78 -4.54 12.85
N ASP A 139 -27.03 -3.47 13.62
CA ASP A 139 -26.73 -2.07 13.23
C ASP A 139 -25.31 -1.61 13.65
N GLN A 140 -24.51 -2.50 14.26
CA GLN A 140 -23.17 -2.15 14.72
C GLN A 140 -22.10 -2.57 13.71
N GLU A 141 -21.34 -1.58 13.23
CA GLU A 141 -20.12 -1.78 12.44
C GLU A 141 -18.91 -1.88 13.37
N THR A 142 -18.12 -2.94 13.22
CA THR A 142 -16.83 -3.09 13.91
C THR A 142 -15.72 -3.06 12.88
N ILE A 143 -14.83 -2.07 12.98
CA ILE A 143 -13.64 -1.97 12.12
C ILE A 143 -12.58 -2.91 12.66
N LEU A 144 -12.15 -3.87 11.83
CA LEU A 144 -11.12 -4.85 12.16
C LEU A 144 -9.72 -4.32 11.83
N ALA A 145 -9.57 -3.66 10.67
CA ALA A 145 -8.31 -3.13 10.19
C ALA A 145 -8.54 -1.98 9.21
N THR A 146 -7.51 -1.14 9.04
CA THR A 146 -7.44 -0.12 7.97
C THR A 146 -6.23 -0.42 7.11
N PHE A 147 -6.39 -0.29 5.79
CA PHE A 147 -5.34 -0.54 4.78
C PHE A 147 -5.04 0.75 4.04
N GLY A 148 -3.79 1.20 4.11
CA GLY A 148 -3.26 2.32 3.36
C GLY A 148 -2.30 1.90 2.26
N PRO A 149 -1.68 2.86 1.54
CA PRO A 149 -0.68 2.58 0.52
C PRO A 149 0.45 1.68 1.05
N GLY A 150 0.76 0.62 0.30
CA GLY A 150 1.76 -0.37 0.69
C GLY A 150 1.22 -1.59 1.45
N ASP A 151 -0.02 -1.53 1.92
CA ASP A 151 -0.68 -2.66 2.57
C ASP A 151 -1.36 -3.59 1.55
N PHE A 152 -1.84 -4.72 2.03
CA PHE A 152 -2.61 -5.69 1.24
C PHE A 152 -3.70 -6.36 2.07
N PHE A 153 -4.71 -6.91 1.38
CA PHE A 153 -5.82 -7.64 1.98
C PHE A 153 -6.35 -8.75 1.05
N GLY A 154 -7.20 -9.62 1.55
CA GLY A 154 -7.80 -10.72 0.80
C GLY A 154 -6.84 -11.90 0.56
N ASP A 155 -5.70 -11.88 1.22
CA ASP A 155 -4.61 -12.84 1.14
C ASP A 155 -4.99 -14.23 1.65
N ILE A 156 -5.79 -14.34 2.72
CA ILE A 156 -6.22 -15.63 3.29
C ILE A 156 -6.91 -16.45 2.19
N ALA A 157 -7.91 -15.87 1.54
CA ALA A 157 -8.69 -16.56 0.51
C ALA A 157 -7.88 -16.91 -0.76
N LEU A 158 -6.75 -16.22 -1.01
CA LEU A 158 -5.83 -16.59 -2.08
C LEU A 158 -5.14 -17.94 -1.81
N PHE A 159 -4.88 -18.25 -0.55
CA PHE A 159 -4.13 -19.45 -0.16
C PHE A 159 -5.00 -20.64 0.24
N ASP A 160 -6.15 -20.41 0.90
CA ASP A 160 -7.03 -21.46 1.38
C ASP A 160 -8.30 -21.65 0.55
N HIS A 161 -8.53 -20.77 -0.45
CA HIS A 161 -9.74 -20.73 -1.27
C HIS A 161 -11.04 -20.65 -0.45
N GLY A 162 -10.92 -20.17 0.79
CA GLY A 162 -12.03 -20.01 1.73
C GLY A 162 -12.87 -18.76 1.44
N PRO A 163 -13.99 -18.59 2.15
CA PRO A 163 -14.81 -17.40 2.05
C PRO A 163 -14.09 -16.19 2.64
N ARG A 164 -14.48 -14.99 2.18
CA ARG A 164 -14.00 -13.71 2.72
C ARG A 164 -14.35 -13.58 4.19
N SER A 165 -13.40 -13.19 5.02
CA SER A 165 -13.54 -13.07 6.48
C SER A 165 -14.12 -11.74 6.95
N ALA A 166 -14.24 -10.75 6.07
CA ALA A 166 -14.77 -9.41 6.35
C ALA A 166 -15.21 -8.71 5.06
N ASP A 167 -16.05 -7.68 5.21
CA ASP A 167 -16.20 -6.66 4.16
C ASP A 167 -14.96 -5.79 4.09
N VAL A 168 -14.53 -5.39 2.89
CA VAL A 168 -13.54 -4.33 2.71
C VAL A 168 -14.15 -3.22 1.88
N VAL A 169 -14.19 -2.01 2.45
CA VAL A 169 -14.84 -0.83 1.89
C VAL A 169 -13.83 0.29 1.72
N ALA A 170 -13.86 0.97 0.59
CA ALA A 170 -13.02 2.13 0.33
C ALA A 170 -13.48 3.35 1.16
N ASN A 171 -12.59 3.93 1.96
CA ASN A 171 -12.84 5.16 2.72
C ASN A 171 -12.73 6.40 1.82
N VAL A 172 -11.89 6.33 0.80
CA VAL A 172 -11.66 7.34 -0.24
C VAL A 172 -11.46 6.67 -1.59
N ASP A 173 -11.45 7.43 -2.67
CA ASP A 173 -11.07 6.92 -3.98
C ASP A 173 -9.71 6.23 -3.90
N SER A 174 -9.64 5.01 -4.35
CA SER A 174 -8.48 4.14 -4.13
C SER A 174 -8.04 3.47 -5.43
N THR A 175 -6.75 3.15 -5.51
CA THR A 175 -6.17 2.38 -6.60
C THR A 175 -5.56 1.12 -6.05
N LEU A 176 -6.00 -0.02 -6.57
CA LEU A 176 -5.61 -1.34 -6.13
C LEU A 176 -4.91 -2.11 -7.26
N LEU A 177 -4.07 -3.05 -6.89
CA LEU A 177 -3.58 -4.11 -7.76
C LEU A 177 -4.22 -5.42 -7.30
N ARG A 178 -4.94 -6.07 -8.20
CA ARG A 178 -5.57 -7.37 -7.97
C ARG A 178 -4.63 -8.48 -8.46
N LEU A 179 -4.33 -9.45 -7.60
CA LEU A 179 -3.68 -10.70 -7.94
C LEU A 179 -4.71 -11.83 -7.77
N SER A 180 -5.21 -12.36 -8.87
CA SER A 180 -6.15 -13.47 -8.82
C SER A 180 -5.47 -14.78 -8.43
N ALA A 181 -6.21 -15.75 -7.88
CA ALA A 181 -5.71 -17.09 -7.57
C ALA A 181 -5.12 -17.76 -8.83
N VAL A 182 -5.79 -17.62 -9.96
CA VAL A 182 -5.31 -18.14 -11.26
C VAL A 182 -3.98 -17.49 -11.66
N SER A 183 -3.87 -16.16 -11.54
CA SER A 183 -2.63 -15.44 -11.84
C SER A 183 -1.51 -15.82 -10.87
N PHE A 184 -1.84 -16.03 -9.60
CA PHE A 184 -0.86 -16.49 -8.60
C PHE A 184 -0.37 -17.91 -8.88
N GLU A 185 -1.25 -18.85 -9.24
CA GLU A 185 -0.84 -20.20 -9.65
C GLU A 185 0.05 -20.17 -10.89
N ARG A 186 -0.28 -19.31 -11.87
CA ARG A 186 0.54 -19.09 -13.05
C ARG A 186 1.91 -18.54 -12.68
N LEU A 187 1.96 -17.50 -11.80
CA LEU A 187 3.19 -16.93 -11.26
C LEU A 187 4.07 -18.01 -10.60
N ALA A 188 3.46 -18.86 -9.77
CA ALA A 188 4.18 -19.92 -9.07
C ALA A 188 4.79 -20.96 -10.02
N LYS A 189 4.14 -21.24 -11.15
CA LYS A 189 4.61 -22.19 -12.18
C LYS A 189 5.64 -21.58 -13.12
N GLU A 190 5.38 -20.36 -13.61
CA GLU A 190 6.19 -19.72 -14.66
C GLU A 190 7.42 -18.98 -14.09
N ALA A 191 7.30 -18.43 -12.87
CA ALA A 191 8.35 -17.64 -12.23
C ALA A 191 8.54 -17.98 -10.74
N PRO A 192 8.97 -19.22 -10.41
CA PRO A 192 9.12 -19.66 -9.01
C PRO A 192 10.16 -18.83 -8.23
N SER A 193 11.17 -18.30 -8.92
CA SER A 193 12.16 -17.38 -8.33
C SER A 193 11.58 -16.03 -7.90
N LEU A 194 10.41 -15.67 -8.42
CA LEU A 194 9.64 -14.48 -8.06
C LEU A 194 8.56 -14.84 -7.03
N ALA A 195 7.87 -15.95 -7.22
CA ALA A 195 6.81 -16.41 -6.31
C ALA A 195 7.34 -16.72 -4.90
N THR A 196 8.55 -17.29 -4.78
CA THR A 196 9.13 -17.66 -3.48
C THR A 196 9.38 -16.45 -2.57
N PRO A 197 10.10 -15.40 -2.94
CA PRO A 197 10.26 -14.22 -2.09
C PRO A 197 8.93 -13.51 -1.79
N PHE A 198 8.01 -13.47 -2.75
CA PHE A 198 6.66 -12.96 -2.54
C PHE A 198 5.92 -13.72 -1.43
N LEU A 199 5.90 -15.05 -1.50
CA LEU A 199 5.27 -15.90 -0.47
C LEU A 199 5.93 -15.73 0.89
N GLN A 200 7.26 -15.65 0.94
CA GLN A 200 7.98 -15.44 2.20
C GLN A 200 7.63 -14.10 2.85
N ALA A 201 7.58 -13.02 2.08
CA ALA A 201 7.23 -11.69 2.58
C ALA A 201 5.77 -11.65 3.06
N THR A 202 4.84 -12.25 2.31
CA THR A 202 3.43 -12.36 2.69
C THR A 202 3.29 -13.16 3.99
N SER A 203 3.96 -14.31 4.10
CA SER A 203 3.94 -15.16 5.32
C SER A 203 4.48 -14.43 6.55
N ARG A 204 5.56 -13.65 6.41
CA ARG A 204 6.10 -12.82 7.51
C ARG A 204 5.07 -11.80 7.99
N THR A 205 4.38 -11.14 7.06
CA THR A 205 3.35 -10.14 7.39
C THR A 205 2.14 -10.80 8.06
N LEU A 206 1.67 -11.94 7.56
CA LEU A 206 0.59 -12.73 8.21
C LEU A 206 0.97 -13.15 9.63
N ALA A 207 2.17 -13.69 9.82
CA ALA A 207 2.65 -14.06 11.15
C ALA A 207 2.72 -12.86 12.10
N SER A 208 3.05 -11.66 11.60
CA SER A 208 3.03 -10.42 12.39
C SER A 208 1.60 -10.01 12.77
N ARG A 209 0.66 -10.07 11.82
CA ARG A 209 -0.77 -9.78 12.06
C ARG A 209 -1.34 -10.73 13.11
N ILE A 210 -1.12 -12.03 12.99
CA ILE A 210 -1.59 -13.03 13.96
C ILE A 210 -1.04 -12.74 15.36
N ARG A 211 0.26 -12.40 15.50
CA ARG A 211 0.84 -12.03 16.80
C ARG A 211 0.21 -10.77 17.39
N ALA A 212 -0.08 -9.78 16.57
CA ALA A 212 -0.73 -8.55 17.01
C ALA A 212 -2.17 -8.82 17.49
N ASP A 213 -2.92 -9.64 16.76
CA ASP A 213 -4.29 -10.02 17.11
C ASP A 213 -4.34 -10.87 18.40
N ASN A 214 -3.44 -11.83 18.57
CA ASN A 214 -3.32 -12.60 19.79
C ASN A 214 -3.02 -11.71 21.01
N LYS A 215 -2.15 -10.70 20.86
CA LYS A 215 -1.88 -9.74 21.93
C LYS A 215 -3.13 -8.92 22.28
N ARG A 216 -3.88 -8.49 21.28
CA ARG A 216 -5.13 -7.73 21.42
C ARG A 216 -6.20 -8.53 22.18
N LEU A 217 -6.38 -9.79 21.76
CA LEU A 217 -7.31 -10.72 22.43
C LEU A 217 -6.92 -10.98 23.90
N GLY A 218 -5.62 -11.15 24.17
CA GLY A 218 -5.10 -11.32 25.54
C GLY A 218 -5.39 -10.11 26.43
N LEU A 219 -5.24 -8.88 25.93
CA LEU A 219 -5.56 -7.66 26.64
C LEU A 219 -7.07 -7.53 26.92
N MET A 220 -7.91 -7.82 25.93
CA MET A 220 -9.37 -7.82 26.08
C MET A 220 -9.84 -8.81 27.14
N SER A 221 -9.30 -10.04 27.12
CA SER A 221 -9.59 -11.08 28.11
C SER A 221 -9.26 -10.63 29.54
N GLN A 222 -8.14 -9.93 29.74
CA GLN A 222 -7.75 -9.40 31.05
C GLN A 222 -8.70 -8.30 31.54
N GLN A 223 -9.16 -7.42 30.63
CA GLN A 223 -10.12 -6.36 30.98
C GLN A 223 -11.47 -6.93 31.40
N PHE A 224 -11.99 -7.93 30.70
CA PHE A 224 -13.24 -8.60 31.09
C PHE A 224 -13.11 -9.29 32.44
N SER A 225 -11.98 -9.93 32.74
CA SER A 225 -11.74 -10.59 34.04
C SER A 225 -11.62 -9.60 35.19
N ALA A 226 -11.16 -8.37 34.92
CA ALA A 226 -11.04 -7.30 35.94
C ALA A 226 -12.37 -6.58 36.20
N SER A 227 -13.26 -6.51 35.21
CA SER A 227 -14.58 -5.83 35.32
C SER A 227 -15.65 -6.73 35.92
N GLY A 228 -15.39 -8.04 36.09
CA GLY A 228 -16.34 -9.02 36.66
C GLY A 228 -16.15 -9.28 38.14
N LYS A 229 -15.39 -8.46 38.86
CA LYS A 229 -15.28 -8.41 40.32
C LYS A 229 -15.89 -7.12 40.85
#